data_510a9cc132a68df1a6340c0235ce3250
#
_entry.id   510a9cc132a68df1a6340c0235ce3250
#
_cell.length_a   1.000
_cell.length_b   1.000
_cell.length_c   1.000
_cell.angle_alpha   90.00
_cell.angle_beta   90.00
_cell.angle_gamma   90.00
#
_symmetry.space_group_name_H-M   'P 1'
#
loop_
_entity.id
_entity.type
_entity.pdbx_description
1 polymer ?
#
loop_
_entity_poly.entity_id
_entity_poly.type
_entity_poly.pdbx_seq_one_letter_code
_entity_poly.pdbx_strand_id
1 'polypeptide(L)'
;MSRPAAAIGLGLATMFLPRSASAHGGDLGELWATGAAWTSDLRVILPLYGSAILFLIGTVRLWRRAGHGRGVRRWQVACFWSGWTVLALALLSPLHWLGERLFTAHMIEHELLMAIAAPLIVLARPGSAMLWALPARWRGPVVRLPRRLGLAGAWSVVSLPLAATLIHAVALWAWHMPGVYDLVLVSPLAHWLQHVSFLMSALMFWWALLRGPARRRGFGAAFVYLFLTSLHTGLLGVLLTVSPRLWYPRQTAAAAEWGLTPLEDQQLAGLVMWVPAGLVYTAAALILMGLWIRHPSSTRHPSPTRRSYAT
;
A
#
# COMPACT_ATOMS: atom_id res chain seq x y z
N MET A 1 -27.22 -48.79 11.06
CA MET A 1 -27.25 -47.32 11.23
C MET A 1 -25.81 -46.81 11.30
N SER A 2 -25.23 -46.51 10.18
CA SER A 2 -23.81 -46.12 9.99
C SER A 2 -23.71 -44.72 9.41
N ARG A 3 -22.87 -43.92 10.00
CA ARG A 3 -22.67 -42.48 9.92
C ARG A 3 -22.20 -41.97 8.54
N PRO A 4 -22.73 -40.87 8.02
CA PRO A 4 -22.10 -40.09 6.94
C PRO A 4 -21.44 -38.81 7.52
N ALA A 5 -20.34 -38.94 8.26
CA ALA A 5 -19.61 -37.75 8.75
C ALA A 5 -18.19 -37.64 8.16
N ALA A 6 -17.72 -38.58 7.35
CA ALA A 6 -16.37 -38.60 6.80
C ALA A 6 -16.25 -37.97 5.40
N ALA A 7 -17.36 -37.72 4.72
CA ALA A 7 -17.31 -37.22 3.34
C ALA A 7 -17.18 -35.70 3.19
N ILE A 8 -17.50 -34.92 4.25
CA ILE A 8 -17.46 -33.42 4.20
C ILE A 8 -16.02 -32.89 4.44
N GLY A 9 -15.18 -33.66 5.16
CA GLY A 9 -13.80 -33.22 5.45
C GLY A 9 -12.83 -33.33 4.27
N LEU A 10 -13.06 -34.24 3.32
CA LEU A 10 -12.17 -34.41 2.15
C LEU A 10 -12.45 -33.38 1.04
N GLY A 11 -13.68 -32.86 0.94
CA GLY A 11 -14.05 -31.86 -0.05
C GLY A 11 -13.46 -30.49 0.19
N LEU A 12 -13.22 -30.11 1.43
CA LEU A 12 -12.62 -28.82 1.80
C LEU A 12 -11.08 -28.83 1.70
N ALA A 13 -10.44 -29.98 1.87
CA ALA A 13 -8.98 -30.08 1.76
C ALA A 13 -8.48 -29.99 0.30
N THR A 14 -9.28 -30.37 -0.67
CA THR A 14 -8.92 -30.30 -2.10
C THR A 14 -9.08 -28.90 -2.70
N MET A 15 -9.80 -27.97 -2.04
CA MET A 15 -9.91 -26.57 -2.47
C MET A 15 -8.67 -25.74 -2.15
N PHE A 16 -7.75 -26.22 -1.31
CA PHE A 16 -6.57 -25.46 -0.85
C PHE A 16 -5.23 -25.96 -1.40
N LEU A 17 -5.23 -26.96 -2.28
CA LEU A 17 -4.00 -27.32 -2.99
C LEU A 17 -3.77 -26.32 -4.13
N PRO A 18 -2.55 -25.75 -4.26
CA PRO A 18 -2.24 -24.92 -5.40
C PRO A 18 -2.36 -25.80 -6.66
N ARG A 19 -3.40 -25.55 -7.44
CA ARG A 19 -3.46 -26.07 -8.80
C ARG A 19 -2.34 -25.38 -9.56
N SER A 20 -1.29 -26.14 -9.90
CA SER A 20 -0.36 -25.75 -10.94
C SER A 20 -1.18 -25.45 -12.18
N ALA A 21 -1.33 -24.17 -12.51
CA ALA A 21 -1.96 -23.73 -13.74
C ALA A 21 -1.06 -24.22 -14.88
N SER A 22 -1.50 -25.27 -15.55
CA SER A 22 -0.89 -25.70 -16.81
C SER A 22 -1.09 -24.55 -17.80
N ALA A 23 0.02 -24.00 -18.30
CA ALA A 23 0.06 -22.98 -19.32
C ALA A 23 -0.41 -23.59 -20.66
N HIS A 24 -1.70 -23.56 -20.90
CA HIS A 24 -2.28 -23.71 -22.24
C HIS A 24 -3.32 -22.62 -22.39
N GLY A 25 -3.23 -21.88 -23.51
CA GLY A 25 -4.03 -20.72 -23.86
C GLY A 25 -5.55 -20.94 -23.72
N GLY A 26 -6.03 -20.84 -22.48
CA GLY A 26 -7.45 -20.80 -22.19
C GLY A 26 -7.96 -19.39 -22.48
N ASP A 27 -9.15 -19.31 -23.09
CA ASP A 27 -9.84 -18.05 -23.29
C ASP A 27 -9.90 -17.27 -21.95
N LEU A 28 -9.53 -16.01 -21.96
CA LEU A 28 -9.57 -15.12 -20.80
C LEU A 28 -10.94 -15.17 -20.12
N GLY A 29 -12.02 -15.28 -20.90
CA GLY A 29 -13.38 -15.42 -20.38
C GLY A 29 -13.57 -16.67 -19.53
N GLU A 30 -12.96 -17.79 -19.90
CA GLU A 30 -13.02 -19.05 -19.16
C GLU A 30 -12.20 -18.99 -17.86
N LEU A 31 -11.02 -18.37 -17.86
CA LEU A 31 -10.21 -18.15 -16.67
C LEU A 31 -10.91 -17.24 -15.66
N TRP A 32 -11.62 -16.23 -16.11
CA TRP A 32 -12.41 -15.35 -15.27
C TRP A 32 -13.64 -16.06 -14.69
N ALA A 33 -14.34 -16.82 -15.51
CA ALA A 33 -15.55 -17.56 -15.12
C ALA A 33 -15.25 -18.69 -14.14
N THR A 34 -14.11 -19.37 -14.29
CA THR A 34 -13.69 -20.49 -13.41
C THR A 34 -13.03 -20.01 -12.10
N GLY A 35 -12.74 -18.71 -11.96
CA GLY A 35 -12.02 -18.16 -10.81
C GLY A 35 -10.54 -18.56 -10.77
N ALA A 36 -10.00 -19.18 -11.81
CA ALA A 36 -8.59 -19.62 -11.87
C ALA A 36 -7.61 -18.44 -11.87
N ALA A 37 -8.05 -17.26 -12.31
CA ALA A 37 -7.27 -16.03 -12.30
C ALA A 37 -7.29 -15.30 -10.94
N TRP A 38 -8.03 -15.78 -9.95
CA TRP A 38 -8.09 -15.18 -8.62
C TRP A 38 -7.05 -15.77 -7.69
N THR A 39 -6.40 -14.91 -6.93
CA THR A 39 -5.41 -15.35 -5.94
C THR A 39 -6.02 -16.19 -4.84
N SER A 40 -5.40 -17.35 -4.56
CA SER A 40 -5.69 -18.24 -3.41
C SER A 40 -4.61 -18.20 -2.33
N ASP A 41 -3.63 -17.29 -2.41
CA ASP A 41 -2.53 -17.22 -1.45
C ASP A 41 -3.01 -16.72 -0.09
N LEU A 42 -2.98 -17.61 0.91
CA LEU A 42 -3.37 -17.32 2.28
C LEU A 42 -2.52 -16.21 2.94
N ARG A 43 -1.29 -16.00 2.50
CA ARG A 43 -0.42 -14.92 2.99
C ARG A 43 -0.95 -13.54 2.61
N VAL A 44 -1.77 -13.46 1.55
CA VAL A 44 -2.46 -12.25 1.10
C VAL A 44 -3.87 -12.19 1.68
N ILE A 45 -4.62 -13.29 1.58
CA ILE A 45 -6.04 -13.37 1.98
C ILE A 45 -6.21 -13.12 3.48
N LEU A 46 -5.42 -13.77 4.34
CA LEU A 46 -5.60 -13.68 5.79
C LEU A 46 -5.37 -12.26 6.33
N PRO A 47 -4.27 -11.54 6.00
CA PRO A 47 -4.10 -10.16 6.47
C PRO A 47 -5.15 -9.20 5.91
N LEU A 48 -5.53 -9.38 4.65
CA LEU A 48 -6.48 -8.50 3.99
C LEU A 48 -7.88 -8.62 4.62
N TYR A 49 -8.45 -9.82 4.67
CA TYR A 49 -9.76 -10.03 5.31
C TYR A 49 -9.70 -9.84 6.82
N GLY A 50 -8.62 -10.24 7.48
CA GLY A 50 -8.41 -9.99 8.91
C GLY A 50 -8.46 -8.51 9.23
N SER A 51 -7.82 -7.66 8.42
CA SER A 51 -7.86 -6.20 8.58
C SER A 51 -9.27 -5.63 8.39
N ALA A 52 -10.04 -6.13 7.40
CA ALA A 52 -11.42 -5.74 7.15
C ALA A 52 -12.34 -6.08 8.33
N ILE A 53 -12.24 -7.32 8.81
CA ILE A 53 -13.05 -7.82 9.94
C ILE A 53 -12.74 -7.03 11.21
N LEU A 54 -11.46 -6.83 11.52
CA LEU A 54 -11.05 -6.06 12.70
C LEU A 54 -11.52 -4.60 12.60
N PHE A 55 -11.41 -3.97 11.44
CA PHE A 55 -11.86 -2.60 11.25
C PHE A 55 -13.40 -2.50 11.36
N LEU A 56 -14.13 -3.42 10.76
CA LEU A 56 -15.60 -3.47 10.82
C LEU A 56 -16.09 -3.63 12.26
N ILE A 57 -15.62 -4.69 12.96
CA ILE A 57 -16.01 -4.97 14.34
C ILE A 57 -15.68 -3.78 15.25
N GLY A 58 -14.48 -3.23 15.09
CA GLY A 58 -14.02 -2.12 15.91
C GLY A 58 -14.82 -0.85 15.68
N THR A 59 -15.12 -0.52 14.43
CA THR A 59 -15.95 0.64 14.07
C THR A 59 -17.38 0.50 14.62
N VAL A 60 -17.99 -0.67 14.45
CA VAL A 60 -19.35 -0.94 14.97
C VAL A 60 -19.37 -0.83 16.50
N ARG A 61 -18.43 -1.45 17.21
CA ARG A 61 -18.34 -1.37 18.68
C ARG A 61 -18.13 0.06 19.17
N LEU A 62 -17.24 0.82 18.47
CA LEU A 62 -16.96 2.20 18.83
C LEU A 62 -18.18 3.09 18.62
N TRP A 63 -18.88 2.96 17.49
CA TRP A 63 -20.07 3.76 17.18
C TRP A 63 -21.28 3.41 18.05
N ARG A 64 -21.45 2.14 18.42
CA ARG A 64 -22.50 1.74 19.39
C ARG A 64 -22.27 2.36 20.77
N ARG A 65 -21.01 2.56 21.17
CA ARG A 65 -20.67 3.09 22.49
C ARG A 65 -20.57 4.61 22.54
N ALA A 66 -20.04 5.25 21.52
CA ALA A 66 -19.74 6.68 21.49
C ALA A 66 -20.70 7.50 20.61
N GLY A 67 -21.55 6.84 19.82
CA GLY A 67 -22.40 7.44 18.81
C GLY A 67 -21.77 7.44 17.41
N HIS A 68 -22.61 7.47 16.38
CA HIS A 68 -22.21 7.43 14.98
C HIS A 68 -21.26 8.60 14.62
N GLY A 69 -20.13 8.26 13.97
CA GLY A 69 -19.13 9.24 13.54
C GLY A 69 -18.21 9.75 14.64
N ARG A 70 -18.39 9.31 15.89
CA ARG A 70 -17.52 9.65 17.01
C ARG A 70 -16.40 8.62 17.16
N GLY A 71 -15.18 9.10 17.44
CA GLY A 71 -13.97 8.27 17.51
C GLY A 71 -13.39 7.93 16.15
N VAL A 72 -14.21 7.44 15.20
CA VAL A 72 -13.86 7.28 13.77
C VAL A 72 -14.91 8.01 12.95
N ARG A 73 -14.50 8.98 12.15
CA ARG A 73 -15.39 9.81 11.33
C ARG A 73 -15.87 9.02 10.10
N ARG A 74 -17.05 9.33 9.57
CA ARG A 74 -17.61 8.64 8.37
C ARG A 74 -16.66 8.66 7.17
N TRP A 75 -16.02 9.82 6.90
CA TRP A 75 -15.05 9.92 5.81
C TRP A 75 -13.82 9.02 6.01
N GLN A 76 -13.39 8.77 7.26
CA GLN A 76 -12.30 7.83 7.55
C GLN A 76 -12.70 6.39 7.26
N VAL A 77 -13.96 6.05 7.54
CA VAL A 77 -14.51 4.74 7.16
C VAL A 77 -14.56 4.59 5.64
N ALA A 78 -14.99 5.63 4.93
CA ALA A 78 -14.96 5.65 3.46
C ALA A 78 -13.52 5.48 2.93
N CYS A 79 -12.54 6.23 3.46
CA CYS A 79 -11.13 6.07 3.08
C CYS A 79 -10.61 4.66 3.33
N PHE A 80 -10.97 4.04 4.48
CA PHE A 80 -10.52 2.67 4.75
C PHE A 80 -11.06 1.69 3.71
N TRP A 81 -12.39 1.71 3.48
CA TRP A 81 -13.01 0.76 2.56
C TRP A 81 -12.58 1.00 1.12
N SER A 82 -12.42 2.27 0.69
CA SER A 82 -11.86 2.56 -0.64
C SER A 82 -10.43 2.04 -0.78
N GLY A 83 -9.54 2.31 0.19
CA GLY A 83 -8.17 1.80 0.17
C GLY A 83 -8.11 0.28 0.24
N TRP A 84 -8.96 -0.35 1.06
CA TRP A 84 -9.07 -1.80 1.17
C TRP A 84 -9.58 -2.44 -0.14
N THR A 85 -10.59 -1.83 -0.76
CA THR A 85 -11.10 -2.31 -2.06
C THR A 85 -10.03 -2.22 -3.15
N VAL A 86 -9.25 -1.14 -3.18
CA VAL A 86 -8.13 -1.01 -4.12
C VAL A 86 -7.09 -2.12 -3.89
N LEU A 87 -6.73 -2.40 -2.61
CA LEU A 87 -5.83 -3.52 -2.30
C LEU A 87 -6.41 -4.88 -2.72
N ALA A 88 -7.71 -5.09 -2.48
CA ALA A 88 -8.37 -6.34 -2.86
C ALA A 88 -8.40 -6.51 -4.39
N LEU A 89 -8.70 -5.44 -5.12
CA LEU A 89 -8.68 -5.45 -6.59
C LEU A 89 -7.26 -5.67 -7.12
N ALA A 90 -6.26 -5.05 -6.54
CA ALA A 90 -4.89 -5.24 -6.97
C ALA A 90 -4.39 -6.68 -6.71
N LEU A 91 -4.58 -7.20 -5.49
CA LEU A 91 -3.93 -8.42 -5.03
C LEU A 91 -4.76 -9.71 -5.21
N LEU A 92 -6.09 -9.61 -5.26
CA LEU A 92 -6.96 -10.78 -5.34
C LEU A 92 -7.56 -11.00 -6.73
N SER A 93 -7.74 -9.92 -7.51
CA SER A 93 -8.42 -9.99 -8.81
C SER A 93 -7.51 -10.54 -9.91
N PRO A 94 -8.07 -10.80 -11.09
CA PRO A 94 -7.29 -11.19 -12.27
C PRO A 94 -6.16 -10.22 -12.66
N LEU A 95 -6.12 -9.00 -12.13
CA LEU A 95 -5.01 -8.07 -12.33
C LEU A 95 -3.69 -8.67 -11.82
N HIS A 96 -3.70 -9.34 -10.66
CA HIS A 96 -2.52 -10.01 -10.11
C HIS A 96 -2.02 -11.12 -11.03
N TRP A 97 -2.93 -11.97 -11.52
CA TRP A 97 -2.60 -13.01 -12.51
C TRP A 97 -2.06 -12.41 -13.82
N LEU A 98 -2.64 -11.28 -14.27
CA LEU A 98 -2.17 -10.56 -15.45
C LEU A 98 -0.79 -9.95 -15.21
N GLY A 99 -0.52 -9.45 -14.00
CA GLY A 99 0.78 -8.92 -13.58
C GLY A 99 1.91 -9.96 -13.60
N GLU A 100 1.59 -11.24 -13.44
CA GLU A 100 2.57 -12.32 -13.63
C GLU A 100 2.98 -12.52 -15.11
N ARG A 101 2.22 -11.97 -16.07
CA ARG A 101 2.40 -12.16 -17.52
C ARG A 101 2.77 -10.88 -18.26
N LEU A 102 2.25 -9.75 -17.83
CA LEU A 102 2.50 -8.44 -18.42
C LEU A 102 3.18 -7.52 -17.41
N PHE A 103 4.29 -6.95 -17.80
CA PHE A 103 5.01 -6.01 -16.95
C PHE A 103 4.21 -4.74 -16.70
N THR A 104 3.48 -4.27 -17.70
CA THR A 104 2.54 -3.15 -17.56
C THR A 104 1.50 -3.40 -16.48
N ALA A 105 0.86 -4.58 -16.45
CA ALA A 105 -0.13 -4.93 -15.45
C ALA A 105 0.47 -5.03 -14.04
N HIS A 106 1.68 -5.57 -13.92
CA HIS A 106 2.43 -5.63 -12.67
C HIS A 106 2.73 -4.22 -12.12
N MET A 107 3.09 -3.27 -12.98
CA MET A 107 3.30 -1.88 -12.56
C MET A 107 1.98 -1.19 -12.15
N ILE A 108 0.87 -1.47 -12.83
CA ILE A 108 -0.45 -0.97 -12.40
C ILE A 108 -0.76 -1.48 -10.99
N GLU A 109 -0.52 -2.75 -10.71
CA GLU A 109 -0.70 -3.32 -9.37
C GLU A 109 0.10 -2.56 -8.31
N HIS A 110 1.39 -2.32 -8.54
CA HIS A 110 2.25 -1.58 -7.62
C HIS A 110 1.78 -0.14 -7.39
N GLU A 111 1.35 0.56 -8.44
CA GLU A 111 0.82 1.91 -8.31
C GLU A 111 -0.48 1.96 -7.50
N LEU A 112 -1.37 0.99 -7.68
CA LEU A 112 -2.57 0.86 -6.87
C LEU A 112 -2.24 0.67 -5.39
N LEU A 113 -1.23 -0.13 -5.06
CA LEU A 113 -0.79 -0.36 -3.68
C LEU A 113 -0.20 0.91 -3.06
N MET A 114 0.76 1.53 -3.75
CA MET A 114 1.60 2.58 -3.19
C MET A 114 1.00 3.98 -3.31
N ALA A 115 0.42 4.32 -4.46
CA ALA A 115 -0.06 5.66 -4.74
C ALA A 115 -1.53 5.87 -4.36
N ILE A 116 -2.35 4.82 -4.34
CA ILE A 116 -3.79 4.92 -4.08
C ILE A 116 -4.18 4.32 -2.73
N ALA A 117 -3.91 3.03 -2.51
CA ALA A 117 -4.36 2.34 -1.30
C ALA A 117 -3.66 2.86 -0.04
N ALA A 118 -2.33 3.01 -0.08
CA ALA A 118 -1.57 3.42 1.09
C ALA A 118 -2.00 4.79 1.66
N PRO A 119 -2.13 5.89 0.90
CA PRO A 119 -2.59 7.16 1.45
C PRO A 119 -4.02 7.10 1.99
N LEU A 120 -4.93 6.38 1.33
CA LEU A 120 -6.30 6.20 1.81
C LEU A 120 -6.34 5.49 3.17
N ILE A 121 -5.56 4.42 3.33
CA ILE A 121 -5.46 3.67 4.60
C ILE A 121 -4.84 4.55 5.69
N VAL A 122 -3.81 5.34 5.38
CA VAL A 122 -3.20 6.27 6.34
C VAL A 122 -4.20 7.35 6.77
N LEU A 123 -4.98 7.88 5.85
CA LEU A 123 -6.04 8.87 6.14
C LEU A 123 -7.13 8.27 7.02
N ALA A 124 -7.49 7.02 6.82
CA ALA A 124 -8.51 6.31 7.58
C ALA A 124 -8.18 6.14 9.07
N ARG A 125 -6.89 6.09 9.45
CA ARG A 125 -6.43 5.81 10.84
C ARG A 125 -7.00 4.51 11.41
N PRO A 126 -6.85 3.36 10.75
CA PRO A 126 -7.55 2.15 11.14
C PRO A 126 -7.17 1.61 12.51
N GLY A 127 -5.97 1.91 13.01
CA GLY A 127 -5.45 1.37 14.27
C GLY A 127 -6.35 1.64 15.49
N SER A 128 -7.01 2.81 15.56
CA SER A 128 -7.94 3.10 16.65
C SER A 128 -9.18 2.22 16.60
N ALA A 129 -9.77 2.02 15.42
CA ALA A 129 -10.91 1.14 15.23
C ALA A 129 -10.52 -0.32 15.51
N MET A 130 -9.43 -0.80 14.91
CA MET A 130 -8.95 -2.18 15.09
C MET A 130 -8.65 -2.51 16.55
N LEU A 131 -8.10 -1.55 17.31
CA LEU A 131 -7.88 -1.72 18.75
C LEU A 131 -9.20 -1.95 19.49
N TRP A 132 -10.30 -1.31 19.08
CA TRP A 132 -11.62 -1.51 19.65
C TRP A 132 -12.27 -2.86 19.27
N ALA A 133 -11.80 -3.52 18.22
CA ALA A 133 -12.19 -4.89 17.92
C ALA A 133 -11.71 -5.88 18.98
N LEU A 134 -10.61 -5.59 19.66
CA LEU A 134 -10.06 -6.44 20.71
C LEU A 134 -10.87 -6.38 22.01
N PRO A 135 -10.90 -7.48 22.81
CA PRO A 135 -11.41 -7.45 24.17
C PRO A 135 -10.70 -6.38 25.01
N ALA A 136 -11.41 -5.76 25.98
CA ALA A 136 -10.86 -4.65 26.78
C ALA A 136 -9.54 -4.99 27.48
N ARG A 137 -9.41 -6.24 27.96
CA ARG A 137 -8.18 -6.75 28.62
C ARG A 137 -6.94 -6.71 27.73
N TRP A 138 -7.08 -6.82 26.40
CA TRP A 138 -5.95 -6.85 25.47
C TRP A 138 -5.54 -5.46 24.94
N ARG A 139 -6.41 -4.46 25.03
CA ARG A 139 -6.14 -3.13 24.45
C ARG A 139 -4.92 -2.45 25.08
N GLY A 140 -4.84 -2.51 26.41
CA GLY A 140 -3.71 -1.93 27.15
C GLY A 140 -2.36 -2.61 26.84
N PRO A 141 -2.27 -3.94 26.95
CA PRO A 141 -1.07 -4.70 26.55
C PRO A 141 -0.62 -4.41 25.12
N VAL A 142 -1.52 -4.46 24.14
CA VAL A 142 -1.19 -4.22 22.71
C VAL A 142 -0.60 -2.82 22.49
N VAL A 143 -1.17 -1.78 23.11
CA VAL A 143 -0.65 -0.40 22.99
C VAL A 143 0.72 -0.24 23.67
N ARG A 144 0.98 -0.98 24.75
CA ARG A 144 2.26 -0.88 25.50
C ARG A 144 3.37 -1.76 24.91
N LEU A 145 3.00 -2.78 24.14
CA LEU A 145 3.95 -3.77 23.60
C LEU A 145 5.11 -3.14 22.81
N PRO A 146 4.89 -2.20 21.87
CA PRO A 146 5.99 -1.58 21.14
C PRO A 146 7.00 -0.85 22.05
N ARG A 147 6.51 -0.21 23.13
CA ARG A 147 7.39 0.44 24.12
C ARG A 147 8.17 -0.57 24.95
N ARG A 148 7.53 -1.68 25.35
CA ARG A 148 8.18 -2.76 26.11
C ARG A 148 9.27 -3.47 25.31
N LEU A 149 9.08 -3.57 23.99
CA LEU A 149 10.06 -4.16 23.07
C LEU A 149 11.14 -3.16 22.60
N GLY A 150 11.20 -1.94 23.16
CA GLY A 150 12.16 -0.93 22.73
C GLY A 150 11.93 -0.36 21.32
N LEU A 151 10.83 -0.74 20.66
CA LEU A 151 10.55 -0.35 19.27
C LEU A 151 10.17 1.13 19.12
N ALA A 152 9.87 1.83 20.22
CA ALA A 152 9.49 3.25 20.17
C ALA A 152 10.61 4.14 19.63
N GLY A 153 11.87 3.85 20.00
CA GLY A 153 13.06 4.55 19.48
C GLY A 153 13.24 4.32 17.98
N ALA A 154 13.23 3.06 17.55
CA ALA A 154 13.32 2.72 16.13
C ALA A 154 12.18 3.37 15.32
N TRP A 155 10.95 3.32 15.83
CA TRP A 155 9.81 3.98 15.19
C TRP A 155 10.01 5.49 15.05
N SER A 156 10.57 6.16 16.08
CA SER A 156 10.82 7.60 16.02
C SER A 156 11.80 8.00 14.91
N VAL A 157 12.77 7.13 14.59
CA VAL A 157 13.77 7.36 13.53
C VAL A 157 13.18 7.03 12.16
N VAL A 158 12.63 5.82 11.97
CA VAL A 158 12.12 5.38 10.65
C VAL A 158 10.91 6.18 10.20
N SER A 159 10.16 6.77 11.12
CA SER A 159 9.02 7.63 10.84
C SER A 159 9.39 9.10 10.57
N LEU A 160 10.68 9.48 10.62
CA LEU A 160 11.12 10.77 10.14
C LEU A 160 10.86 10.86 8.62
N PRO A 161 10.39 12.02 8.09
CA PRO A 161 10.05 12.14 6.67
C PRO A 161 11.20 11.73 5.74
N LEU A 162 12.44 12.14 6.04
CA LEU A 162 13.61 11.77 5.25
C LEU A 162 13.85 10.25 5.29
N ALA A 163 13.83 9.64 6.50
CA ALA A 163 14.05 8.20 6.62
C ALA A 163 12.96 7.40 5.90
N ALA A 164 11.69 7.78 6.07
CA ALA A 164 10.57 7.12 5.40
C ALA A 164 10.67 7.25 3.87
N THR A 165 11.07 8.42 3.35
CA THR A 165 11.30 8.64 1.92
C THR A 165 12.44 7.78 1.41
N LEU A 166 13.57 7.73 2.13
CA LEU A 166 14.72 6.91 1.73
C LEU A 166 14.42 5.41 1.78
N ILE A 167 13.70 4.94 2.81
CA ILE A 167 13.29 3.52 2.89
C ILE A 167 12.38 3.16 1.72
N HIS A 168 11.43 4.03 1.38
CA HIS A 168 10.54 3.83 0.23
C HIS A 168 11.32 3.84 -1.10
N ALA A 169 12.23 4.79 -1.26
CA ALA A 169 13.10 4.86 -2.44
C ALA A 169 13.98 3.62 -2.59
N VAL A 170 14.63 3.18 -1.51
CA VAL A 170 15.47 1.97 -1.52
C VAL A 170 14.66 0.74 -1.87
N ALA A 171 13.47 0.56 -1.28
CA ALA A 171 12.59 -0.55 -1.63
C ALA A 171 12.24 -0.53 -3.12
N LEU A 172 11.86 0.64 -3.66
CA LEU A 172 11.48 0.78 -5.05
C LEU A 172 12.65 0.46 -6.00
N TRP A 173 13.80 1.10 -5.81
CA TRP A 173 14.95 0.90 -6.69
C TRP A 173 15.55 -0.51 -6.57
N ALA A 174 15.62 -1.07 -5.36
CA ALA A 174 16.18 -2.41 -5.16
C ALA A 174 15.38 -3.48 -5.91
N TRP A 175 14.05 -3.44 -5.81
CA TRP A 175 13.18 -4.40 -6.50
C TRP A 175 13.14 -4.21 -8.02
N HIS A 176 13.48 -3.03 -8.53
CA HIS A 176 13.59 -2.77 -9.97
C HIS A 176 14.97 -3.03 -10.55
N MET A 177 15.94 -3.50 -9.76
CA MET A 177 17.21 -4.00 -10.32
C MET A 177 16.93 -5.31 -11.09
N PRO A 178 17.31 -5.43 -12.38
CA PRO A 178 16.93 -6.58 -13.20
C PRO A 178 17.25 -7.95 -12.58
N GLY A 179 18.43 -8.11 -11.98
CA GLY A 179 18.80 -9.36 -11.31
C GLY A 179 18.00 -9.66 -10.05
N VAL A 180 17.56 -8.63 -9.30
CA VAL A 180 16.67 -8.80 -8.13
C VAL A 180 15.23 -9.07 -8.59
N TYR A 181 14.80 -8.41 -9.68
CA TYR A 181 13.50 -8.64 -10.26
C TYR A 181 13.33 -10.09 -10.76
N ASP A 182 14.37 -10.66 -11.36
CA ASP A 182 14.35 -12.06 -11.78
C ASP A 182 14.08 -13.04 -10.64
N LEU A 183 14.47 -12.72 -9.40
CA LEU A 183 14.14 -13.53 -8.21
C LEU A 183 12.64 -13.50 -7.91
N VAL A 184 11.97 -12.39 -8.20
CA VAL A 184 10.52 -12.25 -8.00
C VAL A 184 9.75 -13.23 -8.89
N LEU A 185 10.23 -13.44 -10.12
CA LEU A 185 9.59 -14.33 -11.09
C LEU A 185 9.74 -15.82 -10.76
N VAL A 186 10.78 -16.19 -10.02
CA VAL A 186 11.07 -17.60 -9.71
C VAL A 186 10.76 -17.99 -8.26
N SER A 187 10.52 -17.00 -7.37
CA SER A 187 10.30 -17.25 -5.94
C SER A 187 9.01 -16.59 -5.45
N PRO A 188 7.99 -17.38 -5.11
CA PRO A 188 6.75 -16.85 -4.52
C PRO A 188 6.99 -16.06 -3.23
N LEU A 189 8.05 -16.39 -2.48
CA LEU A 189 8.42 -15.62 -1.29
C LEU A 189 8.99 -14.24 -1.66
N ALA A 190 9.86 -14.15 -2.68
CA ALA A 190 10.41 -12.88 -3.15
C ALA A 190 9.29 -11.98 -3.69
N HIS A 191 8.36 -12.52 -4.48
CA HIS A 191 7.18 -11.80 -4.97
C HIS A 191 6.31 -11.26 -3.83
N TRP A 192 6.01 -12.09 -2.84
CA TRP A 192 5.28 -11.65 -1.65
C TRP A 192 6.04 -10.56 -0.87
N LEU A 193 7.36 -10.71 -0.67
CA LEU A 193 8.20 -9.71 0.01
C LEU A 193 8.24 -8.38 -0.76
N GLN A 194 8.26 -8.41 -2.09
CA GLN A 194 8.19 -7.22 -2.93
C GLN A 194 6.90 -6.43 -2.62
N HIS A 195 5.73 -7.07 -2.70
CA HIS A 195 4.45 -6.42 -2.43
C HIS A 195 4.34 -5.90 -0.99
N VAL A 196 4.77 -6.72 0.00
CA VAL A 196 4.75 -6.30 1.41
C VAL A 196 5.69 -5.12 1.65
N SER A 197 6.91 -5.16 1.12
CA SER A 197 7.86 -4.06 1.31
C SER A 197 7.39 -2.76 0.62
N PHE A 198 6.79 -2.84 -0.56
CA PHE A 198 6.19 -1.70 -1.23
C PHE A 198 5.04 -1.10 -0.43
N LEU A 199 4.09 -1.92 -0.01
CA LEU A 199 2.96 -1.44 0.78
C LEU A 199 3.41 -0.86 2.13
N MET A 200 4.31 -1.55 2.86
CA MET A 200 4.77 -1.09 4.17
C MET A 200 5.59 0.20 4.08
N SER A 201 6.51 0.29 3.12
CA SER A 201 7.30 1.51 2.91
C SER A 201 6.43 2.68 2.47
N ALA A 202 5.43 2.45 1.60
CA ALA A 202 4.47 3.46 1.18
C ALA A 202 3.57 3.92 2.35
N LEU A 203 3.03 2.98 3.15
CA LEU A 203 2.26 3.33 4.36
C LEU A 203 3.08 4.18 5.32
N MET A 204 4.36 3.85 5.51
CA MET A 204 5.27 4.60 6.38
C MET A 204 5.57 5.99 5.80
N PHE A 205 5.85 6.09 4.50
CA PHE A 205 6.05 7.35 3.78
C PHE A 205 4.82 8.27 3.90
N TRP A 206 3.63 7.80 3.53
CA TRP A 206 2.40 8.58 3.62
C TRP A 206 2.05 8.94 5.07
N TRP A 207 2.33 8.03 6.03
CA TRP A 207 2.13 8.34 7.44
C TRP A 207 3.05 9.46 7.91
N ALA A 208 4.34 9.42 7.57
CA ALA A 208 5.31 10.44 7.93
C ALA A 208 4.90 11.83 7.43
N LEU A 209 4.35 11.91 6.21
CA LEU A 209 3.90 13.16 5.60
C LEU A 209 2.57 13.66 6.15
N LEU A 210 1.58 12.78 6.25
CA LEU A 210 0.20 13.17 6.57
C LEU A 210 -0.09 13.22 8.07
N ARG A 211 0.70 12.51 8.90
CA ARG A 211 0.44 12.32 10.34
C ARG A 211 1.64 12.58 11.22
N GLY A 212 2.84 12.36 10.68
CA GLY A 212 4.10 12.37 11.39
C GLY A 212 4.66 13.77 11.64
N PRO A 213 5.99 13.81 11.91
CA PRO A 213 6.70 15.05 12.20
C PRO A 213 6.67 16.10 11.10
N ALA A 214 6.55 15.70 9.82
CA ALA A 214 6.46 16.64 8.69
C ALA A 214 5.27 17.58 8.85
N ARG A 215 4.11 17.05 9.25
CA ARG A 215 2.91 17.86 9.48
C ARG A 215 3.10 18.88 10.62
N ARG A 216 3.89 18.55 11.65
CA ARG A 216 4.18 19.45 12.77
C ARG A 216 5.12 20.60 12.37
N ARG A 217 5.98 20.37 11.35
CA ARG A 217 6.89 21.37 10.79
C ARG A 217 6.25 22.23 9.71
N GLY A 218 4.98 21.97 9.37
CA GLY A 218 4.24 22.66 8.32
C GLY A 218 4.15 21.86 7.01
N PHE A 219 3.20 22.20 6.18
CA PHE A 219 2.94 21.48 4.92
C PHE A 219 4.05 21.64 3.87
N GLY A 220 4.92 22.67 3.99
CA GLY A 220 6.03 22.89 3.07
C GLY A 220 7.04 21.74 3.06
N ALA A 221 7.37 21.18 4.23
CA ALA A 221 8.26 20.01 4.29
C ALA A 221 7.65 18.80 3.59
N ALA A 222 6.35 18.55 3.78
CA ALA A 222 5.66 17.45 3.11
C ALA A 222 5.65 17.62 1.58
N PHE A 223 5.49 18.85 1.09
CA PHE A 223 5.60 19.15 -0.33
C PHE A 223 6.97 18.77 -0.91
N VAL A 224 8.06 19.13 -0.24
CA VAL A 224 9.42 18.80 -0.71
C VAL A 224 9.62 17.28 -0.79
N TYR A 225 9.19 16.52 0.21
CA TYR A 225 9.33 15.06 0.19
C TYR A 225 8.46 14.40 -0.89
N LEU A 226 7.24 14.91 -1.13
CA LEU A 226 6.41 14.45 -2.25
C LEU A 226 7.06 14.74 -3.59
N PHE A 227 7.61 15.93 -3.76
CA PHE A 227 8.32 16.32 -4.97
C PHE A 227 9.54 15.41 -5.22
N LEU A 228 10.39 15.20 -4.21
CA LEU A 228 11.54 14.30 -4.32
C LEU A 228 11.12 12.87 -4.65
N THR A 229 10.02 12.38 -4.04
CA THR A 229 9.50 11.05 -4.33
C THR A 229 9.00 10.97 -5.77
N SER A 230 8.20 11.93 -6.22
CA SER A 230 7.72 12.00 -7.61
C SER A 230 8.90 12.06 -8.61
N LEU A 231 9.97 12.79 -8.26
CA LEU A 231 11.14 12.92 -9.12
C LEU A 231 11.87 11.59 -9.29
N HIS A 232 12.19 10.87 -8.19
CA HIS A 232 12.95 9.62 -8.31
C HIS A 232 12.12 8.46 -8.86
N THR A 233 10.80 8.39 -8.53
CA THR A 233 9.91 7.39 -9.12
C THR A 233 9.68 7.66 -10.60
N GLY A 234 9.46 8.94 -10.96
CA GLY A 234 9.36 9.37 -12.34
C GLY A 234 10.63 9.10 -13.14
N LEU A 235 11.82 9.33 -12.55
CA LEU A 235 13.10 9.02 -13.20
C LEU A 235 13.19 7.53 -13.55
N LEU A 236 12.82 6.63 -12.63
CA LEU A 236 12.82 5.20 -12.91
C LEU A 236 11.84 4.84 -14.03
N GLY A 237 10.61 5.39 -14.00
CA GLY A 237 9.61 5.17 -15.06
C GLY A 237 10.09 5.70 -16.41
N VAL A 238 10.69 6.89 -16.46
CA VAL A 238 11.28 7.47 -17.70
C VAL A 238 12.40 6.57 -18.21
N LEU A 239 13.32 6.10 -17.35
CA LEU A 239 14.40 5.20 -17.76
C LEU A 239 13.86 3.94 -18.45
N LEU A 240 12.77 3.35 -17.94
CA LEU A 240 12.12 2.19 -18.56
C LEU A 240 11.45 2.56 -19.88
N THR A 241 10.77 3.71 -19.93
CA THR A 241 10.01 4.16 -21.11
C THR A 241 10.91 4.48 -22.29
N VAL A 242 12.04 5.17 -22.05
CA VAL A 242 12.92 5.62 -23.14
C VAL A 242 14.02 4.61 -23.48
N SER A 243 14.19 3.54 -22.70
CA SER A 243 15.24 2.54 -22.96
C SER A 243 15.00 1.82 -24.27
N PRO A 244 15.99 1.82 -25.19
CA PRO A 244 15.97 0.97 -26.38
C PRO A 244 16.35 -0.48 -26.09
N ARG A 245 16.76 -0.79 -24.85
CA ARG A 245 17.20 -2.12 -24.42
C ARG A 245 16.13 -2.77 -23.56
N LEU A 246 15.90 -4.05 -23.78
CA LEU A 246 15.03 -4.87 -22.97
C LEU A 246 15.77 -5.28 -21.68
N TRP A 247 15.27 -4.80 -20.53
CA TRP A 247 15.86 -5.08 -19.21
C TRP A 247 15.22 -6.28 -18.52
N TYR A 248 13.95 -6.58 -18.85
CA TYR A 248 13.15 -7.62 -18.20
C TYR A 248 12.61 -8.67 -19.18
N PRO A 249 13.52 -9.40 -19.89
CA PRO A 249 13.11 -10.33 -20.96
C PRO A 249 12.21 -11.46 -20.46
N ARG A 250 12.37 -11.88 -19.20
CA ARG A 250 11.54 -12.95 -18.62
C ARG A 250 10.14 -12.47 -18.31
N GLN A 251 9.99 -11.26 -17.75
CA GLN A 251 8.69 -10.69 -17.39
C GLN A 251 7.85 -10.37 -18.62
N THR A 252 8.48 -9.92 -19.68
CA THR A 252 7.81 -9.50 -20.90
C THR A 252 7.69 -10.61 -21.95
N ALA A 253 8.05 -11.85 -21.59
CA ALA A 253 8.07 -12.99 -22.51
C ALA A 253 6.67 -13.31 -23.10
N ALA A 254 5.60 -13.11 -22.32
CA ALA A 254 4.21 -13.35 -22.75
C ALA A 254 3.55 -12.14 -23.44
N ALA A 255 4.23 -11.02 -23.60
CA ALA A 255 3.66 -9.78 -24.16
C ALA A 255 3.01 -9.97 -25.54
N ALA A 256 3.57 -10.89 -26.36
CA ALA A 256 3.04 -11.20 -27.71
C ALA A 256 1.61 -11.77 -27.67
N GLU A 257 1.21 -12.46 -26.59
CA GLU A 257 -0.15 -12.97 -26.41
C GLU A 257 -1.19 -11.83 -26.31
N TRP A 258 -0.70 -10.62 -26.01
CA TRP A 258 -1.49 -9.39 -25.84
C TRP A 258 -1.26 -8.39 -26.97
N GLY A 259 -0.60 -8.80 -28.07
CA GLY A 259 -0.32 -7.96 -29.23
C GLY A 259 0.78 -6.91 -29.01
N LEU A 260 1.62 -7.08 -27.98
CA LEU A 260 2.73 -6.21 -27.68
C LEU A 260 4.08 -6.91 -27.95
N THR A 261 5.06 -6.15 -28.35
CA THR A 261 6.43 -6.64 -28.27
C THR A 261 6.95 -6.58 -26.82
N PRO A 262 7.93 -7.40 -26.43
CA PRO A 262 8.55 -7.33 -25.11
C PRO A 262 9.04 -5.92 -24.71
N LEU A 263 9.56 -5.17 -25.67
CA LEU A 263 10.05 -3.81 -25.44
C LEU A 263 8.90 -2.82 -25.23
N GLU A 264 7.82 -2.94 -25.99
CA GLU A 264 6.62 -2.11 -25.80
C GLU A 264 5.99 -2.33 -24.43
N ASP A 265 5.87 -3.58 -23.96
CA ASP A 265 5.36 -3.86 -22.60
C ASP A 265 6.25 -3.23 -21.52
N GLN A 266 7.59 -3.30 -21.66
CA GLN A 266 8.50 -2.61 -20.75
C GLN A 266 8.32 -1.09 -20.80
N GLN A 267 8.19 -0.49 -21.98
CA GLN A 267 8.02 0.94 -22.15
C GLN A 267 6.67 1.43 -21.60
N LEU A 268 5.60 0.67 -21.83
CA LEU A 268 4.29 0.94 -21.25
C LEU A 268 4.31 0.81 -19.71
N ALA A 269 4.99 -0.18 -19.16
CA ALA A 269 5.19 -0.34 -17.73
C ALA A 269 5.87 0.91 -17.13
N GLY A 270 6.94 1.40 -17.78
CA GLY A 270 7.59 2.65 -17.38
C GLY A 270 6.65 3.86 -17.46
N LEU A 271 5.83 3.96 -18.50
CA LEU A 271 4.85 5.02 -18.67
C LEU A 271 3.80 5.02 -17.55
N VAL A 272 3.32 3.85 -17.14
CA VAL A 272 2.40 3.68 -16.01
C VAL A 272 3.03 4.16 -14.71
N MET A 273 4.29 3.81 -14.45
CA MET A 273 5.00 4.28 -13.27
C MET A 273 5.22 5.79 -13.25
N TRP A 274 5.42 6.41 -14.40
CA TRP A 274 5.73 7.83 -14.49
C TRP A 274 4.47 8.69 -14.49
N VAL A 275 3.54 8.47 -15.40
CA VAL A 275 2.41 9.40 -15.63
C VAL A 275 1.33 9.28 -14.56
N PRO A 276 0.69 8.12 -14.30
CA PRO A 276 -0.33 8.01 -13.26
C PRO A 276 0.18 8.31 -11.86
N ALA A 277 1.34 7.77 -11.47
CA ALA A 277 1.94 8.06 -10.17
C ALA A 277 2.29 9.54 -10.02
N GLY A 278 2.92 10.14 -11.05
CA GLY A 278 3.25 11.55 -11.06
C GLY A 278 2.02 12.43 -10.86
N LEU A 279 0.88 12.11 -11.47
CA LEU A 279 -0.38 12.83 -11.26
C LEU A 279 -0.87 12.72 -9.82
N VAL A 280 -0.81 11.54 -9.20
CA VAL A 280 -1.24 11.34 -7.80
C VAL A 280 -0.36 12.13 -6.83
N TYR A 281 0.97 12.04 -6.97
CA TYR A 281 1.90 12.78 -6.11
C TYR A 281 1.77 14.29 -6.31
N THR A 282 1.61 14.76 -7.54
CA THR A 282 1.39 16.17 -7.85
C THR A 282 0.08 16.68 -7.25
N ALA A 283 -1.01 15.94 -7.41
CA ALA A 283 -2.30 16.30 -6.81
C ALA A 283 -2.20 16.39 -5.28
N ALA A 284 -1.56 15.40 -4.64
CA ALA A 284 -1.32 15.42 -3.20
C ALA A 284 -0.46 16.63 -2.76
N ALA A 285 0.59 16.95 -3.52
CA ALA A 285 1.44 18.09 -3.25
C ALA A 285 0.68 19.43 -3.38
N LEU A 286 -0.14 19.59 -4.41
CA LEU A 286 -0.99 20.78 -4.60
C LEU A 286 -2.03 20.92 -3.48
N ILE A 287 -2.66 19.84 -3.05
CA ILE A 287 -3.59 19.84 -1.92
C ILE A 287 -2.88 20.29 -0.63
N LEU A 288 -1.70 19.74 -0.34
CA LEU A 288 -0.93 20.11 0.85
C LEU A 288 -0.46 21.56 0.79
N MET A 289 -0.06 22.06 -0.38
CA MET A 289 0.31 23.44 -0.61
C MET A 289 -0.88 24.38 -0.40
N GLY A 290 -2.05 24.04 -0.93
CA GLY A 290 -3.28 24.81 -0.71
C GLY A 290 -3.68 24.87 0.77
N LEU A 291 -3.52 23.77 1.51
CA LEU A 291 -3.73 23.74 2.96
C LEU A 291 -2.70 24.59 3.72
N TRP A 292 -1.46 24.62 3.26
CA TRP A 292 -0.40 25.45 3.85
C TRP A 292 -0.68 26.95 3.69
N ILE A 293 -1.07 27.38 2.50
CA ILE A 293 -1.41 28.77 2.22
C ILE A 293 -2.61 29.24 3.07
N ARG A 294 -3.62 28.36 3.25
CA ARG A 294 -4.82 28.69 4.05
C ARG A 294 -4.56 28.71 5.55
N HIS A 295 -3.53 28.05 6.03
CA HIS A 295 -3.16 27.97 7.45
C HIS A 295 -1.69 28.37 7.63
N PRO A 296 -1.31 29.65 7.34
CA PRO A 296 0.03 30.10 7.66
C PRO A 296 0.23 29.90 9.16
N SER A 297 1.33 29.24 9.54
CA SER A 297 1.74 29.12 10.94
C SER A 297 1.80 30.53 11.50
N SER A 298 0.92 30.88 12.45
CA SER A 298 1.07 32.07 13.24
C SER A 298 2.40 31.96 13.98
N THR A 299 3.41 32.61 13.46
CA THR A 299 4.63 32.90 14.20
C THR A 299 4.17 33.69 15.41
N ARG A 300 4.01 33.02 16.55
CA ARG A 300 3.86 33.72 17.82
C ARG A 300 5.13 34.54 17.99
N HIS A 301 5.07 35.82 17.62
CA HIS A 301 6.01 36.78 18.15
C HIS A 301 5.89 36.68 19.67
N PRO A 302 7.00 36.42 20.40
CA PRO A 302 6.97 36.56 21.83
C PRO A 302 6.59 38.03 22.09
N SER A 303 5.43 38.24 22.74
CA SER A 303 5.03 39.57 23.20
C SER A 303 6.19 40.10 24.08
N PRO A 304 6.68 41.32 23.86
CA PRO A 304 7.70 41.90 24.70
C PRO A 304 7.12 41.96 26.10
N THR A 305 7.77 41.27 27.01
CA THR A 305 7.48 41.30 28.45
C THR A 305 7.50 42.75 28.89
N ARG A 306 6.32 43.33 29.24
CA ARG A 306 6.23 44.60 29.93
C ARG A 306 7.09 44.48 31.19
N ARG A 307 8.27 45.10 31.15
CA ARG A 307 9.00 45.43 32.39
C ARG A 307 8.15 46.42 33.13
N SER A 308 7.48 45.99 34.20
CA SER A 308 6.92 46.87 35.20
C SER A 308 8.08 47.54 35.92
N TYR A 309 8.35 48.77 35.63
CA TYR A 309 9.15 49.60 36.52
C TYR A 309 8.26 49.95 37.73
N ALA A 310 8.50 49.26 38.85
CA ALA A 310 8.02 49.69 40.15
C ALA A 310 9.06 50.69 40.70
N THR A 311 8.65 51.93 40.83
CA THR A 311 9.30 52.97 41.64
C THR A 311 8.86 52.79 43.07
#